data_665c36706b3d293daee057cf6bbf9b07
#
_entry.id   665c36706b3d293daee057cf6bbf9b07
#
_cell.length_a   1.000
_cell.length_b   1.000
_cell.length_c   1.000
_cell.angle_alpha   90.00
_cell.angle_beta   90.00
_cell.angle_gamma   90.00
#
_symmetry.space_group_name_H-M   'P 1'
#
loop_
_entity.id
_entity.type
_entity.pdbx_description
1 polymer ?
#
loop_
_entity_poly.entity_id
_entity_poly.type
_entity_poly.pdbx_seq_one_letter_code
_entity_poly.pdbx_strand_id
1 'polypeptide(L)'
;MNTMIRTDLQQELQHKIDSKTKPLGALGRLEEVALQVGLIQGSVHPQIHHPHIVVFAADHGIAATGLVNPYPQAVTAQMVLNFLAGGAAINVFCRQQGIGLTVVDAGVNVDFPADLVSTGFIAAKVGYGTRNYLEGDAMTAAEVQQAMAAGSRIVEDLGREGCNCIGFGEMGIGNTSAASLIMSFITGIPVEQCAGRGTGVNDEQLEKKITTLRQVSRLHLPAIAASPDTWTILQHVGGFEIAMMTGAYLKAAELNMIILVDGFITTAALLLARQINQGILSHCIFSHNSGEQGHEKMLQYLDARPLLNLGMRLGEGTGAAMAFPLVQSAVNFLQDMASFESAGVSTSGQ
;
A
#
# COMPACT_ATOMS: atom_id res chain seq x y z
N MET A 1 22.08 -12.27 -4.67
CA MET A 1 22.02 -13.46 -3.80
C MET A 1 21.87 -14.67 -4.71
N ASN A 2 22.71 -15.68 -4.57
CA ASN A 2 22.86 -16.76 -5.56
C ASN A 2 21.56 -17.60 -5.58
N THR A 3 21.04 -17.93 -6.76
CA THR A 3 19.78 -18.69 -6.96
C THR A 3 19.78 -20.03 -6.19
N MET A 4 20.94 -20.65 -6.04
CA MET A 4 21.15 -21.89 -5.29
C MET A 4 20.84 -21.73 -3.79
N ILE A 5 21.36 -20.67 -3.15
CA ILE A 5 21.13 -20.39 -1.71
C ILE A 5 19.64 -20.15 -1.44
N ARG A 6 18.93 -19.51 -2.36
CA ARG A 6 17.49 -19.25 -2.23
C ARG A 6 16.66 -20.53 -2.35
N THR A 7 17.11 -21.48 -3.16
CA THR A 7 16.46 -22.81 -3.31
C THR A 7 16.62 -23.64 -2.04
N ASP A 8 17.83 -23.66 -1.46
CA ASP A 8 18.12 -24.40 -0.21
C ASP A 8 17.28 -23.85 0.95
N LEU A 9 17.25 -22.53 1.14
CA LEU A 9 16.43 -21.89 2.18
C LEU A 9 14.93 -22.19 2.00
N GLN A 10 14.43 -22.18 0.76
CA GLN A 10 13.04 -22.50 0.48
C GLN A 10 12.70 -23.94 0.88
N GLN A 11 13.58 -24.88 0.59
CA GLN A 11 13.41 -26.28 1.00
C GLN A 11 13.44 -26.45 2.52
N GLU A 12 14.36 -25.78 3.20
CA GLU A 12 14.45 -25.81 4.67
C GLU A 12 13.19 -25.22 5.32
N LEU A 13 12.70 -24.08 4.83
CA LEU A 13 11.46 -23.45 5.30
C LEU A 13 10.25 -24.38 5.07
N GLN A 14 10.13 -24.96 3.87
CA GLN A 14 9.05 -25.87 3.54
C GLN A 14 9.09 -27.12 4.47
N HIS A 15 10.27 -27.71 4.66
CA HIS A 15 10.45 -28.82 5.57
C HIS A 15 10.04 -28.46 7.01
N LYS A 16 10.44 -27.26 7.50
CA LYS A 16 10.04 -26.77 8.82
C LYS A 16 8.53 -26.58 8.95
N ILE A 17 7.84 -26.09 7.91
CA ILE A 17 6.39 -25.95 7.86
C ILE A 17 5.71 -27.33 7.88
N ASP A 18 6.19 -28.27 7.06
CA ASP A 18 5.58 -29.59 6.88
C ASP A 18 5.80 -30.51 8.09
N SER A 19 6.89 -30.31 8.83
CA SER A 19 7.21 -31.09 10.04
C SER A 19 6.38 -30.70 11.29
N LYS A 20 5.61 -29.60 11.24
CA LYS A 20 4.75 -29.18 12.35
C LYS A 20 3.62 -30.21 12.61
N THR A 21 3.17 -30.30 13.88
CA THR A 21 2.13 -31.27 14.33
C THR A 21 0.76 -30.97 13.73
N LYS A 22 0.65 -31.03 12.41
CA LYS A 22 -0.55 -30.78 11.61
C LYS A 22 -0.53 -31.62 10.33
N PRO A 23 -1.66 -31.94 9.71
CA PRO A 23 -1.68 -32.46 8.35
C PRO A 23 -1.00 -31.49 7.37
N LEU A 24 -0.40 -32.03 6.30
CA LEU A 24 0.21 -31.20 5.25
C LEU A 24 -0.82 -30.21 4.66
N GLY A 25 -0.46 -28.97 4.55
CA GLY A 25 -1.31 -27.91 3.99
C GLY A 25 -2.49 -27.47 4.87
N ALA A 26 -2.62 -28.01 6.10
CA ALA A 26 -3.81 -27.77 6.94
C ALA A 26 -4.02 -26.32 7.41
N LEU A 27 -2.97 -25.51 7.44
CA LEU A 27 -3.06 -24.07 7.73
C LEU A 27 -3.22 -23.21 6.47
N GLY A 28 -3.22 -23.85 5.28
CA GLY A 28 -3.53 -23.19 4.02
C GLY A 28 -2.70 -21.92 3.77
N ARG A 29 -3.35 -20.77 3.56
CA ARG A 29 -2.69 -19.50 3.23
C ARG A 29 -1.65 -19.05 4.27
N LEU A 30 -1.80 -19.41 5.55
CA LEU A 30 -0.81 -19.06 6.58
C LEU A 30 0.54 -19.73 6.34
N GLU A 31 0.56 -20.94 5.78
CA GLU A 31 1.81 -21.64 5.43
C GLU A 31 2.55 -20.92 4.30
N GLU A 32 1.81 -20.46 3.27
CA GLU A 32 2.38 -19.67 2.19
C GLU A 32 2.94 -18.33 2.69
N VAL A 33 2.24 -17.67 3.61
CA VAL A 33 2.72 -16.42 4.24
C VAL A 33 3.97 -16.67 5.07
N ALA A 34 4.01 -17.73 5.87
CA ALA A 34 5.19 -18.08 6.66
C ALA A 34 6.42 -18.36 5.79
N LEU A 35 6.23 -19.10 4.70
CA LEU A 35 7.27 -19.34 3.70
C LEU A 35 7.77 -18.02 3.09
N GLN A 36 6.83 -17.16 2.65
CA GLN A 36 7.16 -15.86 2.05
C GLN A 36 7.94 -14.98 3.03
N VAL A 37 7.52 -14.86 4.27
CA VAL A 37 8.22 -14.07 5.29
C VAL A 37 9.63 -14.60 5.55
N GLY A 38 9.79 -15.92 5.66
CA GLY A 38 11.11 -16.55 5.78
C GLY A 38 12.04 -16.23 4.61
N LEU A 39 11.50 -16.25 3.38
CA LEU A 39 12.25 -15.91 2.17
C LEU A 39 12.60 -14.41 2.09
N ILE A 40 11.71 -13.52 2.52
CA ILE A 40 11.96 -12.07 2.59
C ILE A 40 13.15 -11.80 3.53
N GLN A 41 13.13 -12.40 4.72
CA GLN A 41 14.15 -12.18 5.75
C GLN A 41 15.40 -13.04 5.57
N GLY A 42 15.40 -13.99 4.61
CA GLY A 42 16.53 -14.90 4.40
C GLY A 42 16.78 -15.82 5.61
N SER A 43 15.73 -16.23 6.34
CA SER A 43 15.87 -16.93 7.63
C SER A 43 14.80 -18.00 7.80
N VAL A 44 15.19 -19.16 8.37
CA VAL A 44 14.25 -20.19 8.85
C VAL A 44 13.65 -19.82 10.22
N HIS A 45 14.10 -18.73 10.82
CA HIS A 45 13.61 -18.18 12.08
C HIS A 45 13.15 -16.71 11.91
N PRO A 46 12.18 -16.43 11.00
CA PRO A 46 11.74 -15.05 10.80
C PRO A 46 11.07 -14.51 12.06
N GLN A 47 11.21 -13.18 12.24
CA GLN A 47 10.59 -12.45 13.35
C GLN A 47 10.02 -11.11 12.84
N ILE A 48 8.98 -10.62 13.49
CA ILE A 48 8.42 -9.29 13.22
C ILE A 48 8.84 -8.35 14.34
N HIS A 49 9.48 -7.26 13.96
CA HIS A 49 9.94 -6.21 14.85
C HIS A 49 9.37 -4.87 14.44
N HIS A 50 8.90 -4.10 15.42
CA HIS A 50 8.40 -2.73 15.25
C HIS A 50 7.47 -2.56 14.04
N PRO A 51 6.38 -3.37 13.92
CA PRO A 51 5.44 -3.23 12.80
C PRO A 51 4.90 -1.82 12.76
N HIS A 52 4.78 -1.24 11.55
CA HIS A 52 4.44 0.16 11.39
C HIS A 52 3.50 0.40 10.21
N ILE A 53 2.56 1.34 10.36
CA ILE A 53 1.75 1.90 9.27
C ILE A 53 2.14 3.36 9.07
N VAL A 54 2.36 3.74 7.81
CA VAL A 54 2.60 5.13 7.42
C VAL A 54 1.44 5.60 6.55
N VAL A 55 0.73 6.64 7.00
CA VAL A 55 -0.37 7.27 6.27
C VAL A 55 0.13 8.54 5.61
N PHE A 56 0.17 8.55 4.29
CA PHE A 56 0.56 9.73 3.50
C PHE A 56 -0.67 10.55 3.13
N ALA A 57 -0.65 11.86 3.39
CA ALA A 57 -1.76 12.76 3.12
C ALA A 57 -1.38 13.84 2.11
N ALA A 58 -2.22 14.03 1.08
CA ALA A 58 -2.07 15.13 0.13
C ALA A 58 -3.41 15.51 -0.53
N ASP A 59 -3.50 16.73 -0.99
CA ASP A 59 -4.63 17.22 -1.76
C ASP A 59 -4.40 17.13 -3.26
N HIS A 60 -5.49 16.94 -4.01
CA HIS A 60 -5.52 16.87 -5.45
C HIS A 60 -6.26 18.07 -6.04
N GLY A 61 -5.61 18.81 -6.96
CA GLY A 61 -6.22 20.00 -7.57
C GLY A 61 -7.52 19.73 -8.32
N ILE A 62 -7.68 18.53 -8.89
CA ILE A 62 -8.95 18.14 -9.55
C ILE A 62 -10.11 18.07 -8.56
N ALA A 63 -9.87 17.83 -7.29
CA ALA A 63 -10.92 17.76 -6.27
C ALA A 63 -11.69 19.08 -6.12
N ALA A 64 -11.00 20.21 -6.30
CA ALA A 64 -11.60 21.55 -6.21
C ALA A 64 -12.67 21.80 -7.28
N THR A 65 -12.67 21.03 -8.37
CA THR A 65 -13.68 21.16 -9.45
C THR A 65 -15.05 20.64 -9.06
N GLY A 66 -15.17 19.80 -8.02
CA GLY A 66 -16.41 19.11 -7.65
C GLY A 66 -16.89 18.08 -8.70
N LEU A 67 -16.02 17.71 -9.67
CA LEU A 67 -16.37 16.79 -10.75
C LEU A 67 -16.11 15.33 -10.41
N VAL A 68 -15.25 15.05 -9.43
CA VAL A 68 -14.75 13.69 -9.18
C VAL A 68 -15.05 13.16 -7.78
N ASN A 69 -15.51 14.00 -6.87
CA ASN A 69 -15.84 13.65 -5.48
C ASN A 69 -16.91 14.59 -4.91
N PRO A 70 -17.69 14.14 -3.89
CA PRO A 70 -18.73 14.95 -3.26
C PRO A 70 -18.24 15.79 -2.07
N TYR A 71 -17.03 15.52 -1.57
CA TYR A 71 -16.50 16.17 -0.37
C TYR A 71 -15.64 17.39 -0.71
N PRO A 72 -15.67 18.45 0.10
CA PRO A 72 -14.74 19.56 -0.04
C PRO A 72 -13.30 19.11 0.29
N GLN A 73 -12.33 19.74 -0.37
CA GLN A 73 -10.90 19.45 -0.19
C GLN A 73 -10.45 19.59 1.29
N ALA A 74 -11.06 20.52 2.05
CA ALA A 74 -10.75 20.72 3.46
C ALA A 74 -10.87 19.45 4.33
N VAL A 75 -11.61 18.44 3.89
CA VAL A 75 -11.74 17.15 4.60
C VAL A 75 -10.39 16.44 4.73
N THR A 76 -9.47 16.61 3.77
CA THR A 76 -8.11 16.04 3.88
C THR A 76 -7.41 16.53 5.15
N ALA A 77 -7.35 17.84 5.36
CA ALA A 77 -6.74 18.44 6.55
C ALA A 77 -7.46 18.04 7.86
N GLN A 78 -8.79 18.00 7.84
CA GLN A 78 -9.59 17.57 8.98
C GLN A 78 -9.29 16.11 9.37
N MET A 79 -9.10 15.24 8.39
CA MET A 79 -8.75 13.85 8.65
C MET A 79 -7.32 13.72 9.18
N VAL A 80 -6.36 14.50 8.69
CA VAL A 80 -5.00 14.54 9.28
C VAL A 80 -5.07 14.90 10.76
N LEU A 81 -5.83 15.94 11.13
CA LEU A 81 -6.03 16.31 12.53
C LEU A 81 -6.72 15.20 13.35
N ASN A 82 -7.69 14.50 12.75
CA ASN A 82 -8.34 13.35 13.39
C ASN A 82 -7.38 12.18 13.62
N PHE A 83 -6.47 11.88 12.67
CA PHE A 83 -5.41 10.89 12.87
C PHE A 83 -4.50 11.27 14.04
N LEU A 84 -4.09 12.53 14.11
CA LEU A 84 -3.22 13.02 15.19
C LEU A 84 -3.92 13.03 16.55
N ALA A 85 -5.23 13.28 16.56
CA ALA A 85 -6.07 13.17 17.76
C ALA A 85 -6.37 11.70 18.17
N GLY A 86 -5.99 10.72 17.35
CA GLY A 86 -6.19 9.29 17.64
C GLY A 86 -7.63 8.79 17.42
N GLY A 87 -8.45 9.52 16.66
CA GLY A 87 -9.89 9.29 16.51
C GLY A 87 -10.30 8.45 15.29
N ALA A 88 -9.42 8.22 14.34
CA ALA A 88 -9.74 7.48 13.13
C ALA A 88 -9.66 5.96 13.31
N ALA A 89 -10.24 5.20 12.38
CA ALA A 89 -10.24 3.73 12.41
C ALA A 89 -8.82 3.16 12.46
N ILE A 90 -7.89 3.71 11.67
CA ILE A 90 -6.50 3.27 11.66
C ILE A 90 -5.84 3.41 13.03
N ASN A 91 -6.13 4.49 13.77
CA ASN A 91 -5.61 4.67 15.13
C ASN A 91 -6.09 3.56 16.08
N VAL A 92 -7.39 3.21 15.98
CA VAL A 92 -7.99 2.16 16.81
C VAL A 92 -7.33 0.81 16.51
N PHE A 93 -7.19 0.47 15.22
CA PHE A 93 -6.63 -0.82 14.81
C PHE A 93 -5.13 -0.94 15.11
N CYS A 94 -4.36 0.14 14.89
CA CYS A 94 -2.94 0.16 15.24
C CYS A 94 -2.72 -0.01 16.75
N ARG A 95 -3.48 0.71 17.60
CA ARG A 95 -3.40 0.54 19.06
C ARG A 95 -3.78 -0.87 19.51
N GLN A 96 -4.83 -1.44 18.93
CA GLN A 96 -5.28 -2.80 19.25
C GLN A 96 -4.19 -3.85 18.93
N GLN A 97 -3.44 -3.66 17.84
CA GLN A 97 -2.49 -4.64 17.33
C GLN A 97 -1.03 -4.34 17.75
N GLY A 98 -0.77 -3.26 18.48
CA GLY A 98 0.59 -2.85 18.84
C GLY A 98 1.42 -2.39 17.64
N ILE A 99 0.78 -1.82 16.61
CA ILE A 99 1.41 -1.31 15.40
C ILE A 99 1.71 0.18 15.58
N GLY A 100 2.92 0.61 15.26
CA GLY A 100 3.28 2.02 15.18
C GLY A 100 2.52 2.74 14.07
N LEU A 101 2.21 4.02 14.26
CA LEU A 101 1.50 4.82 13.27
C LEU A 101 2.20 6.17 13.08
N THR A 102 2.52 6.49 11.83
CA THR A 102 3.03 7.79 11.42
C THR A 102 2.13 8.39 10.36
N VAL A 103 1.82 9.68 10.50
CA VAL A 103 1.06 10.47 9.52
C VAL A 103 2.02 11.43 8.84
N VAL A 104 2.00 11.48 7.51
CA VAL A 104 2.91 12.29 6.70
C VAL A 104 2.10 13.33 5.93
N ASP A 105 2.39 14.59 6.14
CA ASP A 105 1.94 15.63 5.23
C ASP A 105 2.83 15.62 3.98
N ALA A 106 2.33 14.99 2.92
CA ALA A 106 2.99 14.93 1.62
C ALA A 106 2.65 16.15 0.74
N GLY A 107 1.51 16.78 1.00
CA GLY A 107 1.05 17.90 0.19
C GLY A 107 -0.38 18.33 0.49
N VAL A 108 -0.75 18.44 1.75
CA VAL A 108 -2.07 18.98 2.15
C VAL A 108 -2.10 20.48 1.92
N ASN A 109 -3.22 21.02 1.42
CA ASN A 109 -3.37 22.43 1.05
C ASN A 109 -3.65 23.37 2.24
N VAL A 110 -3.01 23.10 3.38
CA VAL A 110 -3.00 23.96 4.58
C VAL A 110 -1.66 23.79 5.30
N ASP A 111 -1.29 24.77 6.12
CA ASP A 111 -0.18 24.64 7.05
C ASP A 111 -0.66 24.06 8.37
N PHE A 112 0.05 23.04 8.86
CA PHE A 112 -0.18 22.50 10.19
C PHE A 112 0.69 23.23 11.21
N PRO A 113 0.18 23.47 12.44
CA PRO A 113 0.95 24.07 13.51
C PRO A 113 2.24 23.30 13.82
N ALA A 114 3.34 24.02 14.09
CA ALA A 114 4.65 23.42 14.30
C ALA A 114 4.74 22.51 15.54
N ASP A 115 3.86 22.70 16.51
CA ASP A 115 3.75 21.88 17.72
C ASP A 115 3.12 20.51 17.48
N LEU A 116 2.48 20.29 16.34
CA LEU A 116 1.98 18.96 15.93
C LEU A 116 3.09 17.98 15.52
N VAL A 117 4.31 18.46 15.24
CA VAL A 117 5.45 17.65 14.76
C VAL A 117 5.99 16.67 15.82
N SER A 118 5.53 16.70 17.06
CA SER A 118 6.12 15.91 18.15
C SER A 118 5.58 14.50 18.39
N THR A 119 4.53 14.05 17.70
CA THR A 119 3.81 12.80 18.06
C THR A 119 3.37 11.96 16.86
N GLY A 120 4.33 11.48 16.07
CA GLY A 120 4.00 10.61 14.94
C GLY A 120 3.50 11.37 13.70
N PHE A 121 3.81 12.67 13.58
CA PHE A 121 3.57 13.49 12.40
C PHE A 121 4.88 13.92 11.74
N ILE A 122 4.97 13.75 10.43
CA ILE A 122 6.11 14.17 9.61
C ILE A 122 5.64 15.22 8.60
N ALA A 123 6.17 16.43 8.70
CA ALA A 123 5.96 17.49 7.73
C ALA A 123 6.95 17.29 6.55
N ALA A 124 6.50 16.63 5.49
CA ALA A 124 7.29 16.36 4.29
C ALA A 124 6.68 16.98 3.02
N LYS A 125 5.88 18.05 3.20
CA LYS A 125 5.13 18.72 2.15
C LYS A 125 6.00 19.07 0.93
N VAL A 126 5.59 18.59 -0.27
CA VAL A 126 6.19 18.92 -1.55
C VAL A 126 5.54 20.18 -2.15
N GLY A 127 4.22 20.31 -2.01
CA GLY A 127 3.43 21.44 -2.47
C GLY A 127 2.08 21.48 -1.78
N TYR A 128 1.28 22.52 -2.01
CA TYR A 128 -0.06 22.71 -1.44
C TYR A 128 -1.12 22.06 -2.34
N GLY A 129 -1.09 20.73 -2.43
CA GLY A 129 -1.86 19.95 -3.39
C GLY A 129 -1.23 19.91 -4.78
N THR A 130 -1.63 18.92 -5.58
CA THR A 130 -1.24 18.88 -7.00
C THR A 130 -1.98 19.95 -7.80
N ARG A 131 -1.51 20.23 -9.01
CA ARG A 131 -2.30 20.97 -9.98
C ARG A 131 -3.49 20.15 -10.46
N ASN A 132 -4.46 20.85 -11.10
CA ASN A 132 -5.61 20.19 -11.72
C ASN A 132 -5.20 19.49 -13.01
N TYR A 133 -5.09 18.19 -12.99
CA TYR A 133 -4.69 17.41 -14.16
C TYR A 133 -5.78 17.27 -15.24
N LEU A 134 -6.93 17.93 -15.08
CA LEU A 134 -7.88 18.17 -16.17
C LEU A 134 -7.42 19.31 -17.10
N GLU A 135 -6.50 20.17 -16.62
CA GLU A 135 -6.01 21.37 -17.32
C GLU A 135 -4.55 21.25 -17.76
N GLY A 136 -3.78 20.36 -17.12
CA GLY A 136 -2.36 20.15 -17.38
C GLY A 136 -1.76 19.09 -16.45
N ASP A 137 -0.44 19.09 -16.31
CA ASP A 137 0.26 18.12 -15.47
C ASP A 137 -0.07 18.27 -13.98
N ALA A 138 -0.24 17.15 -13.28
CA ALA A 138 -0.45 17.14 -11.83
C ALA A 138 0.75 17.70 -11.08
N MET A 139 1.94 17.31 -11.47
CA MET A 139 3.22 17.65 -10.82
C MET A 139 4.30 17.97 -11.85
N THR A 140 5.36 18.66 -11.45
CA THR A 140 6.61 18.73 -12.21
C THR A 140 7.45 17.48 -11.99
N ALA A 141 8.39 17.20 -12.88
CA ALA A 141 9.36 16.10 -12.70
C ALA A 141 10.18 16.26 -11.40
N ALA A 142 10.52 17.48 -11.01
CA ALA A 142 11.22 17.75 -9.76
C ALA A 142 10.39 17.45 -8.52
N GLU A 143 9.09 17.77 -8.54
CA GLU A 143 8.15 17.44 -7.46
C GLU A 143 7.96 15.93 -7.32
N VAL A 144 7.84 15.20 -8.43
CA VAL A 144 7.78 13.72 -8.41
C VAL A 144 9.04 13.14 -7.76
N GLN A 145 10.22 13.61 -8.18
CA GLN A 145 11.49 13.15 -7.61
C GLN A 145 11.59 13.46 -6.11
N GLN A 146 11.21 14.65 -5.69
CA GLN A 146 11.22 15.08 -4.29
C GLN A 146 10.27 14.21 -3.45
N ALA A 147 9.05 13.95 -3.92
CA ALA A 147 8.07 13.13 -3.24
C ALA A 147 8.57 11.68 -3.07
N MET A 148 9.02 11.05 -4.13
CA MET A 148 9.56 9.67 -4.06
C MET A 148 10.76 9.57 -3.12
N ALA A 149 11.67 10.55 -3.16
CA ALA A 149 12.83 10.60 -2.26
C ALA A 149 12.41 10.80 -0.79
N ALA A 150 11.38 11.59 -0.52
CA ALA A 150 10.85 11.79 0.82
C ALA A 150 10.25 10.49 1.39
N GLY A 151 9.42 9.79 0.60
CA GLY A 151 8.87 8.49 1.00
C GLY A 151 9.96 7.44 1.28
N SER A 152 11.00 7.39 0.43
CA SER A 152 12.16 6.51 0.65
C SER A 152 12.87 6.81 1.96
N ARG A 153 13.13 8.07 2.29
CA ARG A 153 13.80 8.47 3.54
C ARG A 153 13.01 8.07 4.78
N ILE A 154 11.70 8.28 4.77
CA ILE A 154 10.82 7.91 5.90
C ILE A 154 10.94 6.40 6.20
N VAL A 155 10.92 5.56 5.17
CA VAL A 155 11.06 4.11 5.36
C VAL A 155 12.48 3.73 5.79
N GLU A 156 13.50 4.40 5.26
CA GLU A 156 14.88 4.19 5.69
C GLU A 156 15.09 4.51 7.18
N ASP A 157 14.49 5.60 7.68
CA ASP A 157 14.56 5.99 9.09
C ASP A 157 13.86 4.97 9.98
N LEU A 158 12.64 4.52 9.62
CA LEU A 158 11.93 3.44 10.33
C LEU A 158 12.74 2.13 10.32
N GLY A 159 13.42 1.82 9.22
CA GLY A 159 14.31 0.66 9.13
C GLY A 159 15.50 0.75 10.10
N ARG A 160 16.08 1.93 10.28
CA ARG A 160 17.14 2.17 11.27
C ARG A 160 16.65 2.02 12.72
N GLU A 161 15.35 2.27 12.96
CA GLU A 161 14.68 2.03 14.24
C GLU A 161 14.28 0.57 14.45
N GLY A 162 14.58 -0.30 13.49
CA GLY A 162 14.36 -1.75 13.58
C GLY A 162 13.00 -2.22 13.02
N CYS A 163 12.23 -1.36 12.34
CA CYS A 163 11.03 -1.78 11.65
C CYS A 163 11.39 -2.75 10.51
N ASN A 164 10.74 -3.91 10.48
CA ASN A 164 10.89 -4.89 9.39
C ASN A 164 9.56 -5.38 8.80
N CYS A 165 8.43 -4.80 9.25
CA CYS A 165 7.09 -5.06 8.72
C CYS A 165 6.36 -3.73 8.61
N ILE A 166 6.03 -3.32 7.38
CA ILE A 166 5.47 -2.01 7.12
C ILE A 166 4.23 -2.09 6.23
N GLY A 167 3.23 -1.27 6.51
CA GLY A 167 2.08 -1.06 5.65
C GLY A 167 1.94 0.42 5.32
N PHE A 168 1.27 0.71 4.21
CA PHE A 168 1.01 2.08 3.78
C PHE A 168 -0.48 2.35 3.74
N GLY A 169 -0.84 3.55 4.19
CA GLY A 169 -2.16 4.13 4.08
C GLY A 169 -2.10 5.47 3.37
N GLU A 170 -3.23 6.03 3.07
CA GLU A 170 -3.34 7.29 2.37
C GLU A 170 -4.55 8.10 2.83
N MET A 171 -4.47 9.41 2.61
CA MET A 171 -5.59 10.34 2.78
C MET A 171 -5.49 11.49 1.78
N GLY A 172 -6.49 11.60 0.90
CA GLY A 172 -6.55 12.69 -0.06
C GLY A 172 -7.87 12.74 -0.81
N ILE A 173 -8.63 13.82 -0.63
CA ILE A 173 -9.89 13.96 -1.37
C ILE A 173 -9.58 14.05 -2.87
N GLY A 174 -10.15 13.11 -3.64
CA GLY A 174 -9.94 12.99 -5.09
C GLY A 174 -8.86 11.98 -5.52
N ASN A 175 -8.10 11.40 -4.62
CA ASN A 175 -6.99 10.48 -4.93
C ASN A 175 -7.42 9.16 -5.60
N THR A 176 -8.66 8.68 -5.38
CA THR A 176 -9.23 7.54 -6.12
C THR A 176 -9.27 7.79 -7.62
N SER A 177 -9.36 9.06 -8.05
CA SER A 177 -9.32 9.44 -9.46
C SER A 177 -7.92 9.28 -10.05
N ALA A 178 -6.88 9.73 -9.34
CA ALA A 178 -5.50 9.50 -9.71
C ALA A 178 -5.18 8.00 -9.77
N ALA A 179 -5.58 7.24 -8.75
CA ALA A 179 -5.39 5.79 -8.72
C ALA A 179 -6.07 5.06 -9.90
N SER A 180 -7.28 5.48 -10.29
CA SER A 180 -8.00 4.93 -11.44
C SER A 180 -7.28 5.20 -12.76
N LEU A 181 -6.73 6.40 -12.94
CA LEU A 181 -5.94 6.78 -14.12
C LEU A 181 -4.62 6.01 -14.17
N ILE A 182 -3.88 5.95 -13.06
CA ILE A 182 -2.64 5.17 -12.94
C ILE A 182 -2.89 3.70 -13.30
N MET A 183 -3.91 3.10 -12.71
CA MET A 183 -4.32 1.73 -13.06
C MET A 183 -4.60 1.58 -14.55
N SER A 184 -5.38 2.49 -15.14
CA SER A 184 -5.73 2.44 -16.55
C SER A 184 -4.51 2.53 -17.46
N PHE A 185 -3.59 3.45 -17.21
CA PHE A 185 -2.38 3.64 -18.02
C PHE A 185 -1.39 2.48 -17.90
N ILE A 186 -1.28 1.85 -16.74
CA ILE A 186 -0.33 0.73 -16.54
C ILE A 186 -0.91 -0.59 -17.06
N THR A 187 -2.21 -0.84 -16.81
CA THR A 187 -2.83 -2.14 -17.12
C THR A 187 -3.47 -2.20 -18.51
N GLY A 188 -3.72 -1.04 -19.14
CA GLY A 188 -4.49 -0.94 -20.38
C GLY A 188 -6.00 -1.12 -20.20
N ILE A 189 -6.50 -1.30 -18.97
CA ILE A 189 -7.91 -1.43 -18.69
C ILE A 189 -8.58 -0.06 -18.87
N PRO A 190 -9.71 0.06 -19.60
CA PRO A 190 -10.41 1.32 -19.78
C PRO A 190 -10.73 2.01 -18.44
N VAL A 191 -10.52 3.33 -18.36
CA VAL A 191 -10.64 4.09 -17.11
C VAL A 191 -12.00 3.96 -16.43
N GLU A 192 -13.06 3.81 -17.19
CA GLU A 192 -14.42 3.56 -16.70
C GLU A 192 -14.59 2.23 -15.96
N GLN A 193 -13.71 1.28 -16.22
CA GLN A 193 -13.67 0.00 -15.51
C GLN A 193 -12.71 0.04 -14.30
N CYS A 194 -11.87 1.08 -14.21
CA CYS A 194 -10.97 1.33 -13.10
C CYS A 194 -11.62 2.22 -12.02
N ALA A 195 -12.49 3.14 -12.45
CA ALA A 195 -13.14 4.11 -11.57
C ALA A 195 -14.28 3.49 -10.78
N GLY A 196 -14.22 3.64 -9.46
CA GLY A 196 -15.26 3.23 -8.52
C GLY A 196 -15.94 4.42 -7.85
N ARG A 197 -16.86 4.10 -6.91
CA ARG A 197 -17.64 5.07 -6.15
C ARG A 197 -16.84 5.84 -5.10
N GLY A 198 -15.63 5.40 -4.80
CA GLY A 198 -14.84 5.99 -3.72
C GLY A 198 -15.62 5.97 -2.40
N THR A 199 -15.57 7.06 -1.66
CA THR A 199 -16.22 7.20 -0.35
C THR A 199 -17.73 7.42 -0.41
N GLY A 200 -18.38 7.34 -1.60
CA GLY A 200 -19.84 7.31 -1.63
C GLY A 200 -20.52 8.23 -2.65
N VAL A 201 -20.00 8.36 -3.88
CA VAL A 201 -20.72 9.03 -4.97
C VAL A 201 -21.97 8.24 -5.38
N ASN A 202 -23.08 8.95 -5.69
CA ASN A 202 -24.27 8.37 -6.29
C ASN A 202 -24.06 8.07 -7.78
N ASP A 203 -25.07 7.54 -8.48
CA ASP A 203 -24.93 7.13 -9.88
C ASP A 203 -24.62 8.30 -10.82
N GLU A 204 -25.30 9.44 -10.65
CA GLU A 204 -25.05 10.66 -11.43
C GLU A 204 -23.64 11.19 -11.22
N GLN A 205 -23.18 11.24 -9.97
CA GLN A 205 -21.83 11.66 -9.61
C GLN A 205 -20.78 10.70 -10.17
N LEU A 206 -21.03 9.39 -10.19
CA LEU A 206 -20.15 8.39 -10.77
C LEU A 206 -20.03 8.58 -12.29
N GLU A 207 -21.13 8.82 -13.00
CA GLU A 207 -21.10 9.08 -14.44
C GLU A 207 -20.32 10.35 -14.77
N LYS A 208 -20.53 11.42 -13.97
CA LYS A 208 -19.77 12.67 -14.09
C LYS A 208 -18.28 12.45 -13.85
N LYS A 209 -17.91 11.70 -12.81
CA LYS A 209 -16.54 11.29 -12.53
C LYS A 209 -15.92 10.53 -13.70
N ILE A 210 -16.59 9.50 -14.21
CA ILE A 210 -16.12 8.69 -15.34
C ILE A 210 -15.90 9.57 -16.58
N THR A 211 -16.85 10.45 -16.89
CA THR A 211 -16.76 11.37 -18.03
C THR A 211 -15.54 12.29 -17.88
N THR A 212 -15.32 12.83 -16.69
CA THR A 212 -14.15 13.67 -16.39
C THR A 212 -12.84 12.88 -16.54
N LEU A 213 -12.78 11.66 -16.00
CA LEU A 213 -11.56 10.84 -16.10
C LEU A 213 -11.25 10.41 -17.54
N ARG A 214 -12.27 10.21 -18.39
CA ARG A 214 -12.08 10.00 -19.83
C ARG A 214 -11.47 11.22 -20.51
N GLN A 215 -11.86 12.45 -20.13
CA GLN A 215 -11.26 13.67 -20.65
C GLN A 215 -9.79 13.78 -20.22
N VAL A 216 -9.49 13.56 -18.96
CA VAL A 216 -8.11 13.52 -18.44
C VAL A 216 -7.28 12.48 -19.18
N SER A 217 -7.79 11.24 -19.30
CA SER A 217 -7.08 10.18 -20.01
C SER A 217 -6.74 10.57 -21.45
N ARG A 218 -7.69 11.17 -22.18
CA ARG A 218 -7.43 11.65 -23.56
C ARG A 218 -6.39 12.77 -23.62
N LEU A 219 -6.41 13.68 -22.65
CA LEU A 219 -5.46 14.81 -22.59
C LEU A 219 -4.03 14.30 -22.43
N HIS A 220 -3.81 13.34 -21.50
CA HIS A 220 -2.47 12.89 -21.12
C HIS A 220 -1.96 11.68 -21.92
N LEU A 221 -2.87 10.96 -22.63
CA LEU A 221 -2.51 9.76 -23.39
C LEU A 221 -1.33 9.96 -24.36
N PRO A 222 -1.23 11.07 -25.14
CA PRO A 222 -0.12 11.21 -26.06
C PRO A 222 1.25 11.26 -25.40
N ALA A 223 1.36 11.96 -24.27
CA ALA A 223 2.61 12.08 -23.51
C ALA A 223 2.96 10.75 -22.79
N ILE A 224 1.98 10.15 -22.13
CA ILE A 224 2.18 8.88 -21.41
C ILE A 224 2.48 7.73 -22.39
N ALA A 225 1.83 7.68 -23.56
CA ALA A 225 2.12 6.66 -24.57
C ALA A 225 3.52 6.81 -25.18
N ALA A 226 4.06 8.04 -25.24
CA ALA A 226 5.42 8.28 -25.71
C ALA A 226 6.50 7.81 -24.69
N SER A 227 6.19 7.85 -23.39
CA SER A 227 7.06 7.39 -22.30
C SER A 227 6.21 6.78 -21.16
N PRO A 228 5.79 5.50 -21.27
CA PRO A 228 4.85 4.88 -20.34
C PRO A 228 5.55 4.40 -19.06
N ASP A 229 6.35 5.25 -18.44
CA ASP A 229 7.09 4.97 -17.22
C ASP A 229 6.46 5.64 -15.98
N THR A 230 6.87 5.19 -14.82
CA THR A 230 6.39 5.67 -13.51
C THR A 230 6.50 7.18 -13.37
N TRP A 231 7.61 7.80 -13.83
CA TRP A 231 7.86 9.22 -13.67
C TRP A 231 6.88 10.05 -14.47
N THR A 232 6.69 9.67 -15.75
CA THR A 232 5.74 10.31 -16.66
C THR A 232 4.31 10.17 -16.16
N ILE A 233 3.90 8.96 -15.75
CA ILE A 233 2.54 8.74 -15.24
C ILE A 233 2.28 9.58 -13.98
N LEU A 234 3.22 9.60 -13.01
CA LEU A 234 3.09 10.41 -11.81
C LEU A 234 3.04 11.90 -12.12
N GLN A 235 3.88 12.39 -13.03
CA GLN A 235 3.89 13.79 -13.44
C GLN A 235 2.51 14.21 -13.97
N HIS A 236 1.92 13.41 -14.83
CA HIS A 236 0.68 13.76 -15.52
C HIS A 236 -0.57 13.59 -14.67
N VAL A 237 -0.70 12.48 -13.91
CA VAL A 237 -1.95 12.13 -13.24
C VAL A 237 -1.77 11.63 -11.79
N GLY A 238 -0.60 11.82 -11.20
CA GLY A 238 -0.27 11.35 -9.85
C GLY A 238 -0.83 12.24 -8.73
N GLY A 239 -0.37 11.92 -7.51
CA GLY A 239 -0.55 12.67 -6.28
C GLY A 239 0.73 12.65 -5.46
N PHE A 240 0.96 13.63 -4.61
CA PHE A 240 2.17 13.67 -3.77
C PHE A 240 2.24 12.47 -2.81
N GLU A 241 1.12 12.07 -2.22
CA GLU A 241 1.02 10.90 -1.36
C GLU A 241 1.27 9.60 -2.13
N ILE A 242 0.76 9.49 -3.37
CA ILE A 242 0.97 8.32 -4.24
C ILE A 242 2.45 8.22 -4.65
N ALA A 243 3.07 9.34 -4.99
CA ALA A 243 4.49 9.41 -5.34
C ALA A 243 5.37 9.06 -4.13
N MET A 244 5.05 9.57 -2.92
CA MET A 244 5.76 9.20 -1.69
C MET A 244 5.61 7.72 -1.38
N MET A 245 4.40 7.16 -1.49
CA MET A 245 4.17 5.73 -1.32
C MET A 245 4.97 4.89 -2.32
N THR A 246 5.07 5.35 -3.58
CA THR A 246 5.87 4.65 -4.59
C THR A 246 7.34 4.55 -4.17
N GLY A 247 7.93 5.66 -3.71
CA GLY A 247 9.30 5.67 -3.16
C GLY A 247 9.44 4.84 -1.89
N ALA A 248 8.44 4.87 -1.00
CA ALA A 248 8.38 4.08 0.22
C ALA A 248 8.34 2.56 -0.07
N TYR A 249 7.54 2.12 -1.03
CA TYR A 249 7.50 0.72 -1.47
C TYR A 249 8.86 0.22 -1.96
N LEU A 250 9.53 1.02 -2.79
CA LEU A 250 10.86 0.67 -3.33
C LEU A 250 11.89 0.51 -2.20
N LYS A 251 11.91 1.44 -1.26
CA LYS A 251 12.84 1.39 -0.12
C LYS A 251 12.54 0.23 0.83
N ALA A 252 11.27 -0.05 1.12
CA ALA A 252 10.89 -1.18 1.95
C ALA A 252 11.35 -2.52 1.36
N ALA A 253 11.22 -2.69 0.04
CA ALA A 253 11.73 -3.87 -0.65
C ALA A 253 13.27 -3.94 -0.64
N GLU A 254 13.96 -2.80 -0.83
CA GLU A 254 15.43 -2.72 -0.74
C GLU A 254 15.94 -3.15 0.64
N LEU A 255 15.21 -2.79 1.70
CA LEU A 255 15.53 -3.15 3.09
C LEU A 255 15.01 -4.55 3.49
N ASN A 256 14.49 -5.34 2.57
CA ASN A 256 13.89 -6.65 2.83
C ASN A 256 12.80 -6.63 3.92
N MET A 257 11.98 -5.59 3.95
CA MET A 257 10.83 -5.52 4.86
C MET A 257 9.66 -6.36 4.32
N ILE A 258 8.83 -6.86 5.23
CA ILE A 258 7.50 -7.38 4.92
C ILE A 258 6.62 -6.20 4.61
N ILE A 259 5.99 -6.18 3.43
CA ILE A 259 5.14 -5.08 2.98
C ILE A 259 3.68 -5.51 2.99
N LEU A 260 2.87 -4.89 3.84
CA LEU A 260 1.42 -5.09 3.89
C LEU A 260 0.75 -4.12 2.92
N VAL A 261 0.19 -4.65 1.83
CA VAL A 261 -0.49 -3.84 0.81
C VAL A 261 -1.95 -3.67 1.20
N ASP A 262 -2.38 -2.43 1.43
CA ASP A 262 -3.74 -2.12 1.89
C ASP A 262 -4.79 -2.30 0.77
N GLY A 263 -5.32 -1.23 0.23
CA GLY A 263 -6.45 -1.23 -0.70
C GLY A 263 -6.11 -0.69 -2.09
N PHE A 264 -7.12 -0.08 -2.72
CA PHE A 264 -7.09 0.34 -4.11
C PHE A 264 -5.97 1.35 -4.44
N ILE A 265 -5.86 2.43 -3.65
CA ILE A 265 -4.92 3.51 -3.93
C ILE A 265 -3.48 3.09 -3.66
N THR A 266 -3.25 2.38 -2.55
CA THR A 266 -1.93 1.85 -2.22
C THR A 266 -1.46 0.80 -3.23
N THR A 267 -2.39 -0.01 -3.77
CA THR A 267 -2.09 -0.95 -4.87
C THR A 267 -1.75 -0.21 -6.16
N ALA A 268 -2.38 0.95 -6.45
CA ALA A 268 -2.00 1.78 -7.60
C ALA A 268 -0.57 2.34 -7.44
N ALA A 269 -0.17 2.76 -6.24
CA ALA A 269 1.22 3.13 -5.95
C ALA A 269 2.20 1.96 -6.10
N LEU A 270 1.78 0.74 -5.72
CA LEU A 270 2.56 -0.47 -5.92
C LEU A 270 2.73 -0.83 -7.41
N LEU A 271 1.72 -0.60 -8.27
CA LEU A 271 1.86 -0.77 -9.72
C LEU A 271 2.99 0.10 -10.28
N LEU A 272 3.09 1.35 -9.84
CA LEU A 272 4.18 2.27 -10.19
C LEU A 272 5.54 1.76 -9.70
N ALA A 273 5.62 1.35 -8.44
CA ALA A 273 6.84 0.78 -7.87
C ALA A 273 7.29 -0.49 -8.60
N ARG A 274 6.34 -1.35 -9.02
CA ARG A 274 6.62 -2.56 -9.79
C ARG A 274 7.21 -2.28 -11.18
N GLN A 275 6.86 -1.18 -11.83
CA GLN A 275 7.50 -0.80 -13.10
C GLN A 275 9.00 -0.55 -12.93
N ILE A 276 9.42 -0.02 -11.77
CA ILE A 276 10.83 0.25 -11.45
C ILE A 276 11.52 -1.02 -10.94
N ASN A 277 10.87 -1.77 -10.05
CA ASN A 277 11.38 -3.01 -9.46
C ASN A 277 10.38 -4.16 -9.67
N GLN A 278 10.57 -4.93 -10.74
CA GLN A 278 9.69 -6.06 -11.07
C GLN A 278 9.65 -7.16 -10.00
N GLY A 279 10.68 -7.27 -9.17
CA GLY A 279 10.77 -8.23 -8.06
C GLY A 279 10.05 -7.83 -6.80
N ILE A 280 9.47 -6.61 -6.71
CA ILE A 280 8.91 -6.06 -5.49
C ILE A 280 7.78 -6.91 -4.89
N LEU A 281 7.02 -7.60 -5.73
CA LEU A 281 5.88 -8.42 -5.29
C LEU A 281 6.27 -9.55 -4.36
N SER A 282 7.53 -10.02 -4.40
CA SER A 282 8.02 -11.04 -3.47
C SER A 282 8.05 -10.56 -2.02
N HIS A 283 8.06 -9.26 -1.78
CA HIS A 283 7.99 -8.63 -0.46
C HIS A 283 6.56 -8.28 -0.02
N CYS A 284 5.57 -8.39 -0.92
CA CYS A 284 4.21 -7.89 -0.71
C CYS A 284 3.27 -8.98 -0.21
N ILE A 285 2.56 -8.70 0.87
CA ILE A 285 1.43 -9.47 1.36
C ILE A 285 0.18 -8.61 1.17
N PHE A 286 -0.71 -9.04 0.26
CA PHE A 286 -1.95 -8.31 -0.02
C PHE A 286 -2.94 -8.53 1.11
N SER A 287 -3.33 -7.44 1.75
CA SER A 287 -4.07 -7.47 3.01
C SER A 287 -5.54 -7.80 2.82
N HIS A 288 -6.23 -7.12 1.92
CA HIS A 288 -7.64 -7.36 1.70
C HIS A 288 -8.07 -7.08 0.25
N ASN A 289 -9.18 -7.69 -0.16
CA ASN A 289 -9.91 -7.26 -1.34
C ASN A 289 -10.78 -6.07 -0.96
N SER A 290 -10.41 -4.86 -1.42
CA SER A 290 -11.21 -3.66 -1.19
C SER A 290 -12.51 -3.70 -2.00
N GLY A 291 -13.59 -3.16 -1.45
CA GLY A 291 -14.86 -2.98 -2.14
C GLY A 291 -14.86 -1.92 -3.26
N GLU A 292 -13.69 -1.34 -3.60
CA GLU A 292 -13.53 -0.48 -4.78
C GLU A 292 -13.49 -1.30 -6.07
N GLN A 293 -14.31 -0.92 -7.05
CA GLN A 293 -14.55 -1.68 -8.28
C GLN A 293 -13.25 -2.04 -9.05
N GLY A 294 -12.27 -1.15 -9.09
CA GLY A 294 -11.00 -1.38 -9.80
C GLY A 294 -10.06 -2.32 -9.06
N HIS A 295 -10.19 -2.51 -7.75
CA HIS A 295 -9.19 -3.20 -6.96
C HIS A 295 -9.07 -4.68 -7.31
N GLU A 296 -10.18 -5.38 -7.48
CA GLU A 296 -10.17 -6.80 -7.88
C GLU A 296 -9.43 -7.01 -9.20
N LYS A 297 -9.61 -6.11 -10.17
CA LYS A 297 -8.90 -6.17 -11.46
C LYS A 297 -7.40 -5.91 -11.31
N MET A 298 -6.99 -5.02 -10.39
CA MET A 298 -5.57 -4.83 -10.08
C MET A 298 -4.97 -6.08 -9.43
N LEU A 299 -5.69 -6.70 -8.49
CA LEU A 299 -5.25 -7.95 -7.86
C LEU A 299 -5.10 -9.06 -8.91
N GLN A 300 -6.04 -9.19 -9.84
CA GLN A 300 -5.94 -10.14 -10.95
C GLN A 300 -4.75 -9.85 -11.86
N TYR A 301 -4.51 -8.58 -12.21
CA TYR A 301 -3.37 -8.16 -13.03
C TYR A 301 -2.01 -8.47 -12.34
N LEU A 302 -1.98 -8.42 -11.02
CA LEU A 302 -0.79 -8.71 -10.20
C LEU A 302 -0.66 -10.19 -9.84
N ASP A 303 -1.61 -11.04 -10.22
CA ASP A 303 -1.75 -12.43 -9.73
C ASP A 303 -1.72 -12.51 -8.19
N ALA A 304 -2.39 -11.55 -7.55
CA ALA A 304 -2.35 -11.35 -6.11
C ALA A 304 -3.53 -12.01 -5.40
N ARG A 305 -3.26 -12.64 -4.26
CA ARG A 305 -4.26 -13.31 -3.42
C ARG A 305 -4.33 -12.61 -2.05
N PRO A 306 -5.33 -11.77 -1.82
CA PRO A 306 -5.47 -11.06 -0.53
C PRO A 306 -5.84 -12.02 0.61
N LEU A 307 -5.48 -11.62 1.85
CA LEU A 307 -5.78 -12.41 3.05
C LEU A 307 -7.23 -12.27 3.50
N LEU A 308 -7.82 -11.08 3.31
CA LEU A 308 -9.15 -10.75 3.84
C LEU A 308 -10.11 -10.32 2.71
N ASN A 309 -11.39 -10.60 2.91
CA ASN A 309 -12.48 -10.07 2.09
C ASN A 309 -13.64 -9.65 3.02
N LEU A 310 -13.54 -8.45 3.59
CA LEU A 310 -14.49 -7.91 4.56
C LEU A 310 -15.40 -6.83 3.98
N GLY A 311 -15.33 -6.56 2.67
CA GLY A 311 -16.07 -5.49 2.03
C GLY A 311 -15.62 -4.08 2.44
N MET A 312 -14.44 -3.94 3.04
CA MET A 312 -13.87 -2.65 3.44
C MET A 312 -13.50 -1.81 2.22
N ARG A 313 -13.71 -0.48 2.31
CA ARG A 313 -13.34 0.49 1.28
C ARG A 313 -12.97 1.85 1.87
N LEU A 314 -12.35 1.85 3.04
CA LEU A 314 -12.02 3.08 3.76
C LEU A 314 -10.68 3.67 3.33
N GLY A 315 -9.65 2.85 3.11
CA GLY A 315 -8.26 3.29 2.97
C GLY A 315 -7.58 3.47 4.33
N GLU A 316 -6.74 4.48 4.46
CA GLU A 316 -6.00 4.85 5.68
C GLU A 316 -4.98 3.78 6.14
N GLY A 317 -4.77 2.68 5.39
CA GLY A 317 -3.98 1.53 5.83
C GLY A 317 -4.76 0.54 6.72
N THR A 318 -6.10 0.69 6.79
CA THR A 318 -6.94 -0.10 7.71
C THR A 318 -6.98 -1.58 7.36
N GLY A 319 -6.96 -1.94 6.07
CA GLY A 319 -6.87 -3.34 5.65
C GLY A 319 -5.53 -3.96 6.02
N ALA A 320 -4.44 -3.20 5.90
CA ALA A 320 -3.10 -3.65 6.31
C ALA A 320 -3.04 -3.92 7.82
N ALA A 321 -3.56 -2.99 8.64
CA ALA A 321 -3.64 -3.19 10.09
C ALA A 321 -4.50 -4.40 10.47
N MET A 322 -5.62 -4.64 9.78
CA MET A 322 -6.50 -5.80 10.03
C MET A 322 -5.90 -7.13 9.57
N ALA A 323 -5.04 -7.15 8.55
CA ALA A 323 -4.37 -8.36 8.08
C ALA A 323 -3.13 -8.71 8.92
N PHE A 324 -2.53 -7.74 9.62
CA PHE A 324 -1.31 -7.92 10.40
C PHE A 324 -1.37 -9.12 11.37
N PRO A 325 -2.44 -9.35 12.16
CA PRO A 325 -2.52 -10.49 13.09
C PRO A 325 -2.39 -11.85 12.39
N LEU A 326 -2.82 -11.95 11.13
CA LEU A 326 -2.68 -13.19 10.36
C LEU A 326 -1.21 -13.41 9.96
N VAL A 327 -0.50 -12.34 9.58
CA VAL A 327 0.93 -12.40 9.28
C VAL A 327 1.73 -12.74 10.54
N GLN A 328 1.39 -12.13 11.67
CA GLN A 328 1.99 -12.47 12.96
C GLN A 328 1.73 -13.95 13.34
N SER A 329 0.51 -14.43 13.12
CA SER A 329 0.16 -15.84 13.36
C SER A 329 0.94 -16.80 12.46
N ALA A 330 1.20 -16.40 11.19
CA ALA A 330 2.00 -17.18 10.27
C ALA A 330 3.47 -17.30 10.74
N VAL A 331 4.03 -16.23 11.26
CA VAL A 331 5.39 -16.25 11.85
C VAL A 331 5.41 -17.06 13.13
N ASN A 332 4.43 -16.86 14.02
CA ASN A 332 4.39 -17.53 15.32
C ASN A 332 4.22 -19.05 15.19
N PHE A 333 3.31 -19.56 14.31
CA PHE A 333 3.20 -21.02 14.17
C PHE A 333 4.50 -21.63 13.63
N LEU A 334 5.19 -20.95 12.71
CA LEU A 334 6.46 -21.42 12.19
C LEU A 334 7.54 -21.51 13.27
N GLN A 335 7.54 -20.60 14.25
CA GLN A 335 8.50 -20.58 15.33
C GLN A 335 8.08 -21.51 16.50
N ASP A 336 6.88 -21.34 17.01
CA ASP A 336 6.49 -21.83 18.33
C ASP A 336 5.74 -23.16 18.29
N MET A 337 5.11 -23.52 17.15
CA MET A 337 4.42 -24.81 17.03
C MET A 337 5.43 -25.95 17.05
N ALA A 338 5.14 -26.99 17.84
CA ALA A 338 5.99 -28.18 17.92
C ALA A 338 6.04 -28.96 16.59
N SER A 339 7.15 -29.62 16.31
CA SER A 339 7.22 -30.63 15.26
C SER A 339 6.72 -31.98 15.75
N PHE A 340 6.37 -32.91 14.84
CA PHE A 340 6.03 -34.29 15.20
C PHE A 340 7.13 -34.93 16.04
N GLU A 341 8.40 -34.73 15.68
CA GLU A 341 9.55 -35.22 16.40
C GLU A 341 9.64 -34.64 17.84
N SER A 342 9.58 -33.30 17.96
CA SER A 342 9.74 -32.61 19.25
C SER A 342 8.58 -32.87 20.21
N ALA A 343 7.38 -33.16 19.69
CA ALA A 343 6.17 -33.47 20.48
C ALA A 343 6.01 -34.97 20.75
N GLY A 344 6.80 -35.87 20.16
CA GLY A 344 6.64 -37.32 20.27
C GLY A 344 5.32 -37.82 19.67
N VAL A 345 4.77 -37.14 18.67
CA VAL A 345 3.50 -37.49 18.02
C VAL A 345 3.81 -38.36 16.80
N SER A 346 3.13 -39.51 16.69
CA SER A 346 3.29 -40.42 15.54
C SER A 346 2.83 -39.75 14.22
N THR A 347 3.56 -40.00 13.17
CA THR A 347 3.21 -39.54 11.79
C THR A 347 2.32 -40.61 11.11
N SER A 348 1.51 -40.17 10.12
CA SER A 348 0.70 -41.11 9.32
C SER A 348 1.65 -42.03 8.52
N GLY A 349 1.77 -43.27 8.93
CA GLY A 349 2.62 -44.28 8.29
C GLY A 349 3.61 -45.01 9.23
N GLN A 350 3.59 -44.70 10.54
CA GLN A 350 4.24 -45.49 11.59
C GLN A 350 3.23 -46.29 12.42
#